data_38f646615d7e7750ec8204d46b7407bd
#
_entry.id   38f646615d7e7750ec8204d46b7407bd
#
_cell.length_a   1.000
_cell.length_b   1.000
_cell.length_c   1.000
_cell.angle_alpha   90.00
_cell.angle_beta   90.00
_cell.angle_gamma   90.00
#
_symmetry.space_group_name_H-M   'P 1'
#
loop_
_entity.id
_entity.type
_entity.pdbx_description
1 polymer ?
#
loop_
_entity_poly.entity_id
_entity_poly.type
_entity_poly.pdbx_seq_one_letter_code
_entity_poly.pdbx_strand_id
1 'polypeptide(L)'
;MEKFSKPEVKTQDTQDTYKSYLTKVSDNLFTDPDHPERGPRSRSIVYVPYRGFSEQLQRDCPGITFTDYNSPEVVEAVSAADVIVNIARGEEVVEAEIGHPDRNVKLPPESVANTDMVSDLYVRAIESGNTNVQVVHTGRMNNKTIAMATAMPVLAESAGLNYEDVIHTSDAKIHQLVEEKQVDLNDLMHEVDTDPTMQDMQVCTRALRRIYEARHIDPDTASSSELTDALLDEYKNYPRISTSTLMKEQMLQNVAEKLRSEGKSEKEINEVVGKLDEFTDEEPDSVDTVTNFTNSIPMILSDKLIKNGYNADEVGAMSTEQKMELLADTEMTVVIVADIAHMPRVMWLADYLMPDNFRLVLVESRTDLDEETLRRSMEREERSLKLTRNWLPNQMGTRNPAKVGELADKAYWGKDSISNEEINASLKKAS
;
A
#
# COMPACT_ATOMS: atom_id res chain seq x y z
N MET A 1 -28.50 -6.68 -16.77
CA MET A 1 -27.96 -7.81 -15.97
C MET A 1 -27.11 -8.68 -16.90
N GLU A 2 -25.87 -8.30 -17.10
CA GLU A 2 -24.92 -9.21 -17.74
C GLU A 2 -24.56 -10.30 -16.73
N LYS A 3 -24.81 -11.55 -17.15
CA LYS A 3 -24.39 -12.71 -16.38
C LYS A 3 -22.86 -12.70 -16.37
N PHE A 4 -22.28 -12.35 -15.22
CA PHE A 4 -20.86 -12.56 -14.99
C PHE A 4 -20.55 -14.05 -15.22
N SER A 5 -19.92 -14.34 -16.35
CA SER A 5 -19.37 -15.67 -16.60
C SER A 5 -18.26 -15.89 -15.57
N LYS A 6 -18.37 -16.94 -14.77
CA LYS A 6 -17.27 -17.34 -13.89
C LYS A 6 -16.01 -17.47 -14.74
N PRO A 7 -14.90 -16.84 -14.40
CA PRO A 7 -13.65 -17.06 -15.11
C PRO A 7 -13.30 -18.55 -15.04
N GLU A 8 -12.96 -19.14 -16.16
CA GLU A 8 -12.46 -20.50 -16.20
C GLU A 8 -11.20 -20.59 -15.33
N VAL A 9 -11.21 -21.55 -14.42
CA VAL A 9 -10.08 -21.91 -13.57
C VAL A 9 -8.92 -22.36 -14.48
N LYS A 10 -7.92 -21.51 -14.65
CA LYS A 10 -6.94 -21.69 -15.72
C LYS A 10 -5.89 -22.76 -15.46
N THR A 11 -5.45 -23.03 -14.25
CA THR A 11 -4.58 -24.21 -13.98
C THR A 11 -4.60 -24.66 -12.52
N GLN A 12 -4.36 -25.95 -12.32
CA GLN A 12 -4.22 -26.62 -11.02
C GLN A 12 -3.03 -26.04 -10.23
N ASP A 13 -1.93 -25.74 -10.92
CA ASP A 13 -0.68 -25.29 -10.30
C ASP A 13 -0.80 -23.94 -9.60
N THR A 14 -1.53 -22.96 -10.18
CA THR A 14 -1.75 -21.65 -9.56
C THR A 14 -2.65 -21.75 -8.33
N GLN A 15 -3.66 -22.63 -8.38
CA GLN A 15 -4.52 -22.88 -7.22
C GLN A 15 -3.75 -23.54 -6.08
N ASP A 16 -2.88 -24.50 -6.39
CA ASP A 16 -2.07 -25.21 -5.40
C ASP A 16 -1.04 -24.26 -4.76
N THR A 17 -0.44 -23.36 -5.53
CA THR A 17 0.45 -22.30 -5.04
C THR A 17 -0.29 -21.35 -4.10
N TYR A 18 -1.44 -20.85 -4.52
CA TYR A 18 -2.27 -19.95 -3.72
C TYR A 18 -2.76 -20.61 -2.44
N LYS A 19 -3.22 -21.86 -2.54
CA LYS A 19 -3.63 -22.67 -1.37
C LYS A 19 -2.49 -22.85 -0.38
N SER A 20 -1.30 -23.24 -0.87
CA SER A 20 -0.10 -23.38 -0.02
C SER A 20 0.25 -22.08 0.67
N TYR A 21 0.13 -20.96 -0.03
CA TYR A 21 0.38 -19.63 0.50
C TYR A 21 -0.62 -19.26 1.61
N LEU A 22 -1.92 -19.42 1.37
CA LEU A 22 -2.95 -19.17 2.38
C LEU A 22 -2.82 -20.08 3.60
N THR A 23 -2.51 -21.35 3.40
CA THR A 23 -2.28 -22.30 4.52
C THR A 23 -1.13 -21.83 5.39
N LYS A 24 0.00 -21.44 4.81
CA LYS A 24 1.14 -20.90 5.56
C LYS A 24 0.79 -19.61 6.31
N VAL A 25 -0.05 -18.76 5.74
CA VAL A 25 -0.53 -17.55 6.42
C VAL A 25 -1.43 -17.92 7.60
N SER A 26 -2.39 -18.81 7.38
CA SER A 26 -3.33 -19.27 8.42
C SER A 26 -2.62 -19.93 9.59
N ASP A 27 -1.72 -20.88 9.33
CA ASP A 27 -0.94 -21.56 10.37
C ASP A 27 -0.19 -20.57 11.27
N ASN A 28 0.22 -19.46 10.72
CA ASN A 28 1.01 -18.47 11.43
C ASN A 28 0.21 -17.29 12.01
N LEU A 29 -1.03 -17.07 11.57
CA LEU A 29 -1.95 -16.14 12.23
C LEU A 29 -2.36 -16.66 13.60
N PHE A 30 -2.58 -17.98 13.71
CA PHE A 30 -3.20 -18.61 14.87
C PHE A 30 -2.25 -19.44 15.73
N THR A 31 -1.05 -19.74 15.23
CA THR A 31 -0.04 -20.52 15.96
C THR A 31 1.35 -19.89 15.76
N ASP A 32 1.79 -19.07 16.69
CA ASP A 32 3.19 -18.69 16.78
C ASP A 32 3.84 -19.47 17.93
N PRO A 33 4.51 -20.62 17.65
CA PRO A 33 5.12 -21.45 18.68
C PRO A 33 6.24 -20.74 19.45
N ASP A 34 6.88 -19.75 18.82
CA ASP A 34 7.97 -19.00 19.43
C ASP A 34 7.46 -17.82 20.29
N HIS A 35 6.21 -17.44 20.10
CA HIS A 35 5.56 -16.33 20.79
C HIS A 35 4.12 -16.69 21.22
N PRO A 36 3.95 -17.61 22.18
CA PRO A 36 2.62 -18.06 22.64
C PRO A 36 1.78 -16.93 23.26
N GLU A 37 2.40 -15.83 23.72
CA GLU A 37 1.70 -14.62 24.15
C GLU A 37 0.98 -13.89 22.99
N ARG A 38 1.31 -14.24 21.75
CA ARG A 38 0.65 -13.78 20.53
C ARG A 38 -0.42 -14.73 20.04
N GLY A 39 -0.86 -15.66 20.88
CA GLY A 39 -1.84 -16.69 20.57
C GLY A 39 -3.02 -16.20 19.74
N PRO A 40 -3.87 -17.10 19.25
CA PRO A 40 -4.93 -16.74 18.32
C PRO A 40 -5.76 -15.61 18.89
N ARG A 41 -5.84 -14.49 18.16
CA ARG A 41 -6.84 -13.49 18.47
C ARG A 41 -8.20 -14.17 18.33
N SER A 42 -9.10 -13.90 19.27
CA SER A 42 -10.43 -14.53 19.30
C SER A 42 -11.35 -14.05 18.17
N ARG A 43 -10.91 -13.10 17.37
CA ARG A 43 -11.69 -12.58 16.25
C ARG A 43 -11.63 -13.51 15.04
N SER A 44 -12.78 -13.72 14.42
CA SER A 44 -12.85 -14.37 13.11
C SER A 44 -12.57 -13.36 11.99
N ILE A 45 -11.73 -13.76 11.05
CA ILE A 45 -11.53 -13.02 9.79
C ILE A 45 -12.51 -13.59 8.77
N VAL A 46 -13.34 -12.74 8.20
CA VAL A 46 -14.15 -13.07 7.02
C VAL A 46 -13.34 -12.78 5.77
N TYR A 47 -13.17 -13.76 4.92
CA TYR A 47 -12.39 -13.66 3.71
C TYR A 47 -13.20 -13.99 2.46
N VAL A 48 -13.16 -13.08 1.48
CA VAL A 48 -13.94 -13.14 0.25
C VAL A 48 -13.01 -13.29 -0.94
N PRO A 49 -12.63 -14.52 -1.32
CA PRO A 49 -11.76 -14.76 -2.45
C PRO A 49 -12.51 -14.51 -3.77
N TYR A 50 -11.91 -13.78 -4.68
CA TYR A 50 -12.50 -13.52 -6.00
C TYR A 50 -12.72 -14.80 -6.83
N ARG A 51 -11.79 -15.74 -6.74
CA ARG A 51 -11.85 -17.00 -7.52
C ARG A 51 -12.70 -18.09 -6.88
N GLY A 52 -13.42 -17.76 -5.81
CA GLY A 52 -14.15 -18.72 -5.01
C GLY A 52 -13.24 -19.54 -4.09
N PHE A 53 -13.82 -20.35 -3.24
CA PHE A 53 -13.09 -21.19 -2.30
C PHE A 53 -13.58 -22.63 -2.37
N SER A 54 -12.77 -23.54 -1.85
CA SER A 54 -13.15 -24.94 -1.68
C SER A 54 -13.32 -25.27 -0.20
N GLU A 55 -14.15 -26.29 0.11
CA GLU A 55 -14.24 -26.81 1.47
C GLU A 55 -12.91 -27.30 2.02
N GLN A 56 -11.98 -27.71 1.14
CA GLN A 56 -10.63 -28.08 1.51
C GLN A 56 -9.86 -26.88 2.06
N LEU A 57 -9.93 -25.72 1.38
CA LEU A 57 -9.29 -24.50 1.84
C LEU A 57 -9.82 -24.04 3.20
N GLN A 58 -11.14 -24.15 3.41
CA GLN A 58 -11.74 -23.85 4.71
C GLN A 58 -11.21 -24.76 5.83
N ARG A 59 -10.96 -26.04 5.53
CA ARG A 59 -10.38 -26.97 6.51
C ARG A 59 -8.91 -26.70 6.78
N ASP A 60 -8.19 -26.30 5.74
CA ASP A 60 -6.73 -26.05 5.81
C ASP A 60 -6.40 -24.71 6.49
N CYS A 61 -7.37 -23.80 6.61
CA CYS A 61 -7.21 -22.47 7.20
C CYS A 61 -8.22 -22.23 8.35
N PRO A 62 -8.08 -22.94 9.49
CA PRO A 62 -8.95 -22.72 10.63
C PRO A 62 -8.82 -21.27 11.16
N GLY A 63 -9.93 -20.66 11.54
CA GLY A 63 -9.97 -19.26 12.00
C GLY A 63 -10.19 -18.23 10.91
N ILE A 64 -10.17 -18.63 9.62
CA ILE A 64 -10.60 -17.80 8.51
C ILE A 64 -11.94 -18.34 8.01
N THR A 65 -12.96 -17.49 7.96
CA THR A 65 -14.25 -17.84 7.37
C THR A 65 -14.26 -17.45 5.91
N PHE A 66 -14.17 -18.41 5.02
CA PHE A 66 -14.29 -18.18 3.59
C PHE A 66 -15.75 -18.06 3.19
N THR A 67 -16.07 -17.04 2.40
CA THR A 67 -17.45 -16.81 1.94
C THR A 67 -17.46 -16.20 0.53
N ASP A 68 -18.60 -16.31 -0.15
CA ASP A 68 -18.78 -15.72 -1.48
C ASP A 68 -19.14 -14.23 -1.37
N TYR A 69 -18.74 -13.44 -2.37
CA TYR A 69 -18.99 -12.01 -2.45
C TYR A 69 -20.49 -11.62 -2.30
N ASN A 70 -21.39 -12.50 -2.72
CA ASN A 70 -22.85 -12.29 -2.61
C ASN A 70 -23.48 -13.02 -1.43
N SER A 71 -22.68 -13.54 -0.49
CA SER A 71 -23.21 -14.20 0.70
C SER A 71 -23.94 -13.20 1.60
N PRO A 72 -24.92 -13.66 2.40
CA PRO A 72 -25.58 -12.82 3.38
C PRO A 72 -24.61 -12.15 4.36
N GLU A 73 -23.53 -12.84 4.74
CA GLU A 73 -22.51 -12.35 5.67
C GLU A 73 -21.76 -11.14 5.10
N VAL A 74 -21.44 -11.15 3.79
CA VAL A 74 -20.77 -10.02 3.12
C VAL A 74 -21.74 -8.86 2.93
N VAL A 75 -23.00 -9.17 2.54
CA VAL A 75 -24.03 -8.12 2.39
C VAL A 75 -24.26 -7.41 3.72
N GLU A 76 -24.40 -8.17 4.81
CA GLU A 76 -24.56 -7.63 6.17
C GLU A 76 -23.34 -6.78 6.57
N ALA A 77 -22.12 -7.33 6.39
CA ALA A 77 -20.90 -6.64 6.77
C ALA A 77 -20.71 -5.33 6.01
N VAL A 78 -20.99 -5.30 4.69
CA VAL A 78 -20.90 -4.10 3.87
C VAL A 78 -21.99 -3.08 4.27
N SER A 79 -23.19 -3.55 4.58
CA SER A 79 -24.29 -2.69 5.05
C SER A 79 -23.97 -2.07 6.41
N ALA A 80 -23.19 -2.74 7.24
CA ALA A 80 -22.78 -2.30 8.58
C ALA A 80 -21.35 -1.73 8.61
N ALA A 81 -20.68 -1.59 7.45
CA ALA A 81 -19.30 -1.14 7.39
C ALA A 81 -19.14 0.27 7.96
N ASP A 82 -18.24 0.45 8.91
CA ASP A 82 -17.80 1.76 9.36
C ASP A 82 -16.81 2.36 8.36
N VAL A 83 -15.95 1.51 7.77
CA VAL A 83 -14.94 1.94 6.82
C VAL A 83 -14.63 0.86 5.77
N ILE A 84 -14.31 1.30 4.56
CA ILE A 84 -13.73 0.49 3.49
C ILE A 84 -12.31 1.00 3.24
N VAL A 85 -11.31 0.14 3.43
CA VAL A 85 -9.89 0.48 3.25
C VAL A 85 -9.40 -0.11 1.93
N ASN A 86 -8.88 0.74 1.07
CA ASN A 86 -8.28 0.38 -0.21
C ASN A 86 -6.75 0.36 -0.08
N ILE A 87 -6.17 -0.83 -0.12
CA ILE A 87 -4.72 -1.00 0.02
C ILE A 87 -4.05 -0.90 -1.34
N ALA A 88 -3.25 0.15 -1.54
CA ALA A 88 -2.53 0.36 -2.79
C ALA A 88 -1.43 -0.67 -3.07
N ARG A 89 -1.15 -0.85 -4.35
CA ARG A 89 0.03 -1.59 -4.86
C ARG A 89 1.13 -0.66 -5.39
N GLY A 90 1.00 0.63 -5.13
CA GLY A 90 1.89 1.66 -5.66
C GLY A 90 1.31 2.30 -6.93
N GLU A 91 2.14 3.01 -7.62
CA GLU A 91 1.84 3.66 -8.90
C GLU A 91 2.69 3.07 -10.03
N GLU A 92 2.17 3.11 -11.24
CA GLU A 92 2.90 2.80 -12.45
C GLU A 92 3.18 4.11 -13.20
N VAL A 93 4.45 4.43 -13.36
CA VAL A 93 4.85 5.51 -14.26
C VAL A 93 5.07 4.90 -15.63
N VAL A 94 4.43 5.46 -16.65
CA VAL A 94 4.69 5.08 -18.03
C VAL A 94 6.17 5.37 -18.32
N GLU A 95 6.99 4.33 -18.41
CA GLU A 95 8.45 4.44 -18.53
C GLU A 95 8.89 5.39 -19.65
N ALA A 96 8.12 5.47 -20.76
CA ALA A 96 8.38 6.37 -21.87
C ALA A 96 8.17 7.85 -21.53
N GLU A 97 7.54 8.16 -20.41
CA GLU A 97 7.19 9.52 -19.98
C GLU A 97 8.09 10.03 -18.84
N ILE A 98 8.98 9.21 -18.31
CA ILE A 98 9.97 9.64 -17.31
C ILE A 98 10.84 10.73 -17.93
N GLY A 99 10.95 11.86 -17.22
CA GLY A 99 11.68 13.05 -17.69
C GLY A 99 10.87 14.00 -18.57
N HIS A 100 9.65 13.67 -18.98
CA HIS A 100 8.77 14.59 -19.69
C HIS A 100 7.95 15.44 -18.72
N PRO A 101 7.74 16.76 -19.01
CA PRO A 101 6.92 17.62 -18.14
C PRO A 101 5.45 17.21 -18.09
N ASP A 102 4.95 16.61 -19.18
CA ASP A 102 3.54 16.19 -19.33
C ASP A 102 3.34 14.68 -19.03
N ARG A 103 4.21 14.10 -18.22
CA ARG A 103 4.11 12.68 -17.88
C ARG A 103 2.77 12.35 -17.22
N ASN A 104 2.21 11.23 -17.62
CA ASN A 104 1.03 10.67 -16.99
C ASN A 104 1.44 9.63 -15.94
N VAL A 105 0.96 9.82 -14.74
CA VAL A 105 1.04 8.83 -13.68
C VAL A 105 -0.27 8.06 -13.67
N LYS A 106 -0.21 6.75 -13.70
CA LYS A 106 -1.37 5.86 -13.72
C LYS A 106 -1.33 4.90 -12.54
N LEU A 107 -2.51 4.46 -12.15
CA LEU A 107 -2.62 3.32 -11.25
C LEU A 107 -2.19 2.05 -11.98
N PRO A 108 -1.41 1.16 -11.34
CA PRO A 108 -1.17 -0.17 -11.86
C PRO A 108 -2.47 -0.98 -11.90
N PRO A 109 -2.55 -2.03 -12.75
CA PRO A 109 -3.76 -2.83 -12.91
C PRO A 109 -4.35 -3.34 -11.59
N GLU A 110 -3.49 -3.70 -10.63
CA GLU A 110 -3.91 -4.15 -9.31
C GLU A 110 -4.61 -3.04 -8.50
N SER A 111 -4.07 -1.82 -8.51
CA SER A 111 -4.71 -0.67 -7.82
C SER A 111 -5.99 -0.23 -8.51
N VAL A 112 -6.07 -0.31 -9.85
CA VAL A 112 -7.32 -0.11 -10.59
C VAL A 112 -8.36 -1.13 -10.13
N ALA A 113 -8.03 -2.42 -10.14
CA ALA A 113 -8.94 -3.49 -9.73
C ALA A 113 -9.39 -3.36 -8.26
N ASN A 114 -8.48 -2.93 -7.36
CA ASN A 114 -8.83 -2.64 -5.97
C ASN A 114 -9.86 -1.49 -5.92
N THR A 115 -9.63 -0.42 -6.66
CA THR A 115 -10.51 0.76 -6.69
C THR A 115 -11.87 0.44 -7.29
N ASP A 116 -11.93 -0.38 -8.34
CA ASP A 116 -13.18 -0.87 -8.91
C ASP A 116 -13.98 -1.68 -7.88
N MET A 117 -13.32 -2.57 -7.13
CA MET A 117 -13.95 -3.35 -6.07
C MET A 117 -14.45 -2.47 -4.94
N VAL A 118 -13.67 -1.48 -4.49
CA VAL A 118 -14.11 -0.49 -3.48
C VAL A 118 -15.32 0.29 -3.95
N SER A 119 -15.34 0.71 -5.22
CA SER A 119 -16.49 1.38 -5.84
C SER A 119 -17.75 0.52 -5.81
N ASP A 120 -17.61 -0.78 -6.12
CA ASP A 120 -18.73 -1.73 -6.05
C ASP A 120 -19.25 -1.92 -4.63
N LEU A 121 -18.35 -2.03 -3.64
CA LEU A 121 -18.70 -2.18 -2.22
C LEU A 121 -19.37 -0.91 -1.69
N TYR A 122 -18.87 0.27 -2.05
CA TYR A 122 -19.47 1.54 -1.65
C TYR A 122 -20.90 1.68 -2.18
N VAL A 123 -21.11 1.43 -3.49
CA VAL A 123 -22.48 1.48 -4.05
C VAL A 123 -23.41 0.49 -3.35
N ARG A 124 -22.94 -0.71 -3.05
CA ARG A 124 -23.70 -1.70 -2.28
C ARG A 124 -24.03 -1.20 -0.86
N ALA A 125 -23.09 -0.53 -0.19
CA ALA A 125 -23.34 0.04 1.15
C ALA A 125 -24.45 1.08 1.11
N ILE A 126 -24.38 2.05 0.18
CA ILE A 126 -25.41 3.10 0.05
C ILE A 126 -26.77 2.53 -0.37
N GLU A 127 -26.84 1.53 -1.25
CA GLU A 127 -28.06 0.84 -1.62
C GLU A 127 -28.71 0.12 -0.43
N SER A 128 -27.90 -0.36 0.52
CA SER A 128 -28.34 -0.95 1.76
C SER A 128 -28.74 0.09 2.83
N GLY A 129 -28.63 1.37 2.52
CA GLY A 129 -28.96 2.48 3.43
C GLY A 129 -27.77 3.00 4.28
N ASN A 130 -26.58 2.45 4.14
CA ASN A 130 -25.38 2.94 4.83
C ASN A 130 -24.73 4.07 4.00
N THR A 131 -25.16 5.30 4.26
CA THR A 131 -24.69 6.50 3.54
C THR A 131 -23.53 7.20 4.25
N ASN A 132 -23.02 6.66 5.36
CA ASN A 132 -21.98 7.27 6.19
C ASN A 132 -20.72 6.42 6.27
N VAL A 133 -20.55 5.44 5.37
CA VAL A 133 -19.35 4.62 5.30
C VAL A 133 -18.16 5.49 4.88
N GLN A 134 -17.10 5.47 5.69
CA GLN A 134 -15.82 6.09 5.35
C GLN A 134 -15.10 5.24 4.29
N VAL A 135 -14.36 5.89 3.39
CA VAL A 135 -13.40 5.21 2.53
C VAL A 135 -12.02 5.76 2.79
N VAL A 136 -11.04 4.87 2.97
CA VAL A 136 -9.64 5.26 3.14
C VAL A 136 -8.83 4.65 2.01
N HIS A 137 -8.28 5.49 1.15
CA HIS A 137 -7.30 5.10 0.16
C HIS A 137 -5.90 5.27 0.72
N THR A 138 -5.11 4.19 0.71
CA THR A 138 -3.73 4.24 1.16
C THR A 138 -2.78 4.23 -0.03
N GLY A 139 -1.67 4.94 0.07
CA GLY A 139 -0.66 4.91 -0.97
C GLY A 139 0.15 6.19 -1.01
N ARG A 140 1.45 6.03 -1.23
CA ARG A 140 2.42 7.11 -1.10
C ARG A 140 2.29 8.20 -2.14
N MET A 141 2.83 9.35 -1.82
CA MET A 141 2.95 10.46 -2.75
C MET A 141 3.98 10.18 -3.86
N ASN A 142 3.65 10.57 -5.07
CA ASN A 142 4.51 10.41 -6.24
C ASN A 142 5.85 11.16 -6.15
N ASN A 143 5.92 12.24 -5.40
CA ASN A 143 7.17 12.98 -5.22
C ASN A 143 8.25 12.21 -4.45
N LYS A 144 7.87 11.13 -3.76
CA LYS A 144 8.82 10.15 -3.19
C LYS A 144 9.17 9.05 -4.20
N THR A 145 8.56 9.07 -5.39
CA THR A 145 8.78 8.06 -6.40
C THR A 145 10.01 8.30 -7.24
N ILE A 146 10.16 7.52 -8.18
CA ILE A 146 11.23 7.24 -9.16
C ILE A 146 12.43 8.19 -9.11
N ALA A 147 12.26 9.51 -9.18
CA ALA A 147 13.40 10.41 -9.06
C ALA A 147 13.99 10.44 -7.66
N MET A 148 13.17 10.45 -6.60
CA MET A 148 13.64 10.46 -5.22
C MET A 148 13.96 9.07 -4.68
N ALA A 149 13.08 8.10 -4.90
CA ALA A 149 13.32 6.73 -4.44
C ALA A 149 14.48 6.08 -5.19
N THR A 150 14.87 6.59 -6.34
CA THR A 150 15.92 6.01 -7.18
C THR A 150 17.15 6.88 -7.33
N ALA A 151 17.04 8.18 -7.42
CA ALA A 151 18.18 9.07 -7.64
C ALA A 151 18.72 9.70 -6.37
N MET A 152 17.86 10.03 -5.42
CA MET A 152 18.28 10.63 -4.16
C MET A 152 19.04 9.71 -3.21
N PRO A 153 18.73 8.41 -3.09
CA PRO A 153 19.61 7.48 -2.38
C PRO A 153 21.03 7.41 -2.96
N VAL A 154 21.15 7.45 -4.30
CA VAL A 154 22.45 7.47 -4.99
C VAL A 154 23.22 8.74 -4.65
N LEU A 155 22.57 9.91 -4.71
CA LEU A 155 23.16 11.18 -4.32
C LEU A 155 23.51 11.23 -2.83
N ALA A 156 22.63 10.75 -1.96
CA ALA A 156 22.85 10.74 -0.52
C ALA A 156 24.04 9.85 -0.17
N GLU A 157 24.09 8.62 -0.68
CA GLU A 157 25.17 7.69 -0.42
C GLU A 157 26.50 8.19 -0.94
N SER A 158 26.53 8.71 -2.17
CA SER A 158 27.74 9.29 -2.77
C SER A 158 28.27 10.52 -2.03
N ALA A 159 27.37 11.34 -1.49
CA ALA A 159 27.70 12.49 -0.67
C ALA A 159 28.00 12.15 0.80
N GLY A 160 27.82 10.87 1.21
CA GLY A 160 27.90 10.46 2.60
C GLY A 160 26.82 11.12 3.47
N LEU A 161 25.65 11.40 2.87
CA LEU A 161 24.51 12.02 3.51
C LEU A 161 23.45 10.99 3.79
N ASN A 162 22.66 11.23 4.83
CA ASN A 162 21.43 10.53 5.06
C ASN A 162 20.38 11.03 4.03
N TYR A 163 19.54 10.12 3.55
CA TYR A 163 18.45 10.42 2.63
C TYR A 163 17.53 11.56 3.11
N GLU A 164 17.19 11.61 4.40
CA GLU A 164 16.39 12.70 4.98
C GLU A 164 17.08 14.06 4.88
N ASP A 165 18.40 14.10 5.07
CA ASP A 165 19.15 15.34 4.96
C ASP A 165 19.06 15.91 3.54
N VAL A 166 18.95 15.05 2.53
CA VAL A 166 18.86 15.47 1.12
C VAL A 166 17.44 15.96 0.77
N ILE A 167 16.39 15.27 1.18
CA ILE A 167 15.00 15.65 0.85
C ILE A 167 14.52 16.92 1.53
N HIS A 168 15.10 17.27 2.69
CA HIS A 168 14.76 18.49 3.45
C HIS A 168 15.76 19.63 3.25
N THR A 169 16.79 19.42 2.43
CA THR A 169 17.84 20.39 2.18
C THR A 169 17.49 21.24 0.97
N SER A 170 17.89 22.52 0.97
CA SER A 170 17.73 23.40 -0.19
C SER A 170 18.64 22.98 -1.34
N ASP A 171 18.21 23.26 -2.58
CA ASP A 171 18.99 22.96 -3.79
C ASP A 171 20.40 23.50 -3.72
N ALA A 172 20.57 24.77 -3.27
CA ALA A 172 21.88 25.39 -3.11
C ALA A 172 22.80 24.60 -2.17
N LYS A 173 22.22 24.01 -1.12
CA LYS A 173 22.96 23.18 -0.18
C LYS A 173 23.35 21.83 -0.79
N ILE A 174 22.46 21.24 -1.60
CA ILE A 174 22.77 19.98 -2.32
C ILE A 174 23.93 20.22 -3.29
N HIS A 175 23.88 21.30 -4.10
CA HIS A 175 24.98 21.68 -5.00
C HIS A 175 26.30 21.86 -4.23
N GLN A 176 26.27 22.60 -3.13
CA GLN A 176 27.44 22.79 -2.28
C GLN A 176 28.01 21.44 -1.80
N LEU A 177 27.17 20.51 -1.41
CA LEU A 177 27.60 19.19 -0.92
C LEU A 177 28.20 18.33 -2.04
N VAL A 178 27.59 18.36 -3.25
CA VAL A 178 28.13 17.68 -4.43
C VAL A 178 29.53 18.24 -4.78
N GLU A 179 29.70 19.56 -4.75
CA GLU A 179 30.98 20.22 -5.00
C GLU A 179 32.01 19.94 -3.89
N GLU A 180 31.64 20.10 -2.61
CA GLU A 180 32.53 19.87 -1.47
C GLU A 180 33.02 18.42 -1.39
N LYS A 181 32.17 17.47 -1.75
CA LYS A 181 32.50 16.03 -1.72
C LYS A 181 33.13 15.55 -3.03
N GLN A 182 33.23 16.41 -4.03
CA GLN A 182 33.73 16.05 -5.38
C GLN A 182 33.02 14.81 -5.96
N VAL A 183 31.69 14.73 -5.75
CA VAL A 183 30.89 13.63 -6.27
C VAL A 183 30.80 13.71 -7.78
N ASP A 184 31.32 12.69 -8.45
CA ASP A 184 31.09 12.50 -9.88
C ASP A 184 29.93 11.53 -10.09
N LEU A 185 28.78 12.07 -10.52
CA LEU A 185 27.57 11.27 -10.73
C LEU A 185 27.73 10.25 -11.87
N ASN A 186 28.61 10.53 -12.84
CA ASN A 186 28.91 9.59 -13.91
C ASN A 186 29.71 8.40 -13.43
N ASP A 187 30.79 8.68 -12.69
CA ASP A 187 31.61 7.62 -12.12
C ASP A 187 30.77 6.73 -11.19
N LEU A 188 29.90 7.34 -10.38
CA LEU A 188 29.00 6.62 -9.50
C LEU A 188 28.00 5.75 -10.27
N MET A 189 27.36 6.29 -11.31
CA MET A 189 26.43 5.50 -12.15
C MET A 189 27.16 4.33 -12.82
N HIS A 190 28.40 4.55 -13.26
CA HIS A 190 29.22 3.52 -13.87
C HIS A 190 29.62 2.43 -12.87
N GLU A 191 29.98 2.80 -11.64
CA GLU A 191 30.30 1.89 -10.57
C GLU A 191 29.07 1.00 -10.24
N VAL A 192 27.91 1.60 -10.02
CA VAL A 192 26.66 0.88 -9.75
C VAL A 192 26.29 -0.06 -10.90
N ASP A 193 26.42 0.37 -12.16
CA ASP A 193 26.07 -0.44 -13.31
C ASP A 193 27.02 -1.64 -13.52
N THR A 194 28.25 -1.54 -13.06
CA THR A 194 29.27 -2.57 -13.23
C THR A 194 29.42 -3.51 -12.02
N ASP A 195 28.95 -3.11 -10.84
CA ASP A 195 29.01 -3.93 -9.63
C ASP A 195 27.80 -4.88 -9.53
N PRO A 196 28.00 -6.20 -9.65
CA PRO A 196 26.92 -7.17 -9.56
C PRO A 196 26.27 -7.24 -8.16
N THR A 197 26.89 -6.65 -7.13
CA THR A 197 26.33 -6.59 -5.78
C THR A 197 25.32 -5.46 -5.60
N MET A 198 25.32 -4.47 -6.51
CA MET A 198 24.46 -3.29 -6.50
C MET A 198 23.23 -3.40 -7.41
N GLN A 199 22.71 -4.62 -7.63
CA GLN A 199 21.59 -4.86 -8.57
C GLN A 199 20.35 -4.01 -8.26
N ASP A 200 20.05 -3.79 -6.99
CA ASP A 200 18.90 -2.98 -6.58
C ASP A 200 19.10 -1.49 -6.95
N MET A 201 20.34 -1.01 -6.92
CA MET A 201 20.69 0.36 -7.30
C MET A 201 20.77 0.57 -8.83
N GLN A 202 20.92 -0.49 -9.63
CA GLN A 202 20.91 -0.40 -11.10
C GLN A 202 19.55 0.03 -11.67
N VAL A 203 18.46 -0.12 -10.89
CA VAL A 203 17.17 0.48 -11.25
C VAL A 203 17.26 2.01 -11.18
N CYS A 204 17.99 2.53 -10.21
CA CYS A 204 18.21 3.95 -10.00
C CYS A 204 19.00 4.59 -11.14
N THR A 205 20.13 3.98 -11.51
CA THR A 205 20.97 4.49 -12.60
C THR A 205 20.23 4.47 -13.94
N ARG A 206 19.41 3.42 -14.20
CA ARG A 206 18.56 3.39 -15.38
C ARG A 206 17.52 4.51 -15.41
N ALA A 207 16.90 4.84 -14.28
CA ALA A 207 15.95 5.94 -14.20
C ALA A 207 16.65 7.30 -14.43
N LEU A 208 17.82 7.50 -13.84
CA LEU A 208 18.66 8.70 -14.07
C LEU A 208 19.03 8.87 -15.54
N ARG A 209 19.53 7.81 -16.18
CA ARG A 209 19.87 7.86 -17.62
C ARG A 209 18.67 8.26 -18.47
N ARG A 210 17.48 7.78 -18.19
CA ARG A 210 16.26 8.16 -18.89
C ARG A 210 15.89 9.64 -18.67
N ILE A 211 16.07 10.17 -17.47
CA ILE A 211 15.86 11.61 -17.19
C ILE A 211 16.80 12.43 -18.05
N TYR A 212 18.08 12.09 -18.10
CA TYR A 212 19.09 12.80 -18.90
C TYR A 212 18.84 12.65 -20.41
N GLU A 213 18.52 11.45 -20.87
CA GLU A 213 18.17 11.18 -22.27
C GLU A 213 16.96 12.01 -22.73
N ALA A 214 15.89 12.05 -21.92
CA ALA A 214 14.70 12.85 -22.23
C ALA A 214 14.99 14.35 -22.29
N ARG A 215 16.00 14.83 -21.57
CA ARG A 215 16.46 16.22 -21.58
C ARG A 215 17.58 16.50 -22.59
N HIS A 216 17.94 15.53 -23.41
CA HIS A 216 19.05 15.61 -24.36
C HIS A 216 20.40 15.94 -23.70
N ILE A 217 20.59 15.49 -22.45
CA ILE A 217 21.84 15.61 -21.70
C ILE A 217 22.59 14.29 -21.88
N ASP A 218 23.81 14.37 -22.39
CA ASP A 218 24.69 13.21 -22.46
C ASP A 218 25.43 13.07 -21.11
N PRO A 219 25.10 12.06 -20.29
CA PRO A 219 25.69 11.93 -18.98
C PRO A 219 27.21 11.71 -19.02
N ASP A 220 27.75 11.17 -20.10
CA ASP A 220 29.19 10.90 -20.22
C ASP A 220 30.03 12.17 -20.50
N THR A 221 29.37 13.27 -20.88
CA THR A 221 30.05 14.53 -21.20
C THR A 221 29.58 15.74 -20.40
N ALA A 222 28.43 15.63 -19.74
CA ALA A 222 27.86 16.70 -18.91
C ALA A 222 28.64 16.86 -17.60
N SER A 223 28.63 18.06 -17.04
CA SER A 223 29.19 18.27 -15.69
C SER A 223 28.28 17.74 -14.61
N SER A 224 28.85 17.34 -13.45
CA SER A 224 28.08 16.91 -12.29
C SER A 224 27.04 17.96 -11.84
N SER A 225 27.35 19.24 -11.98
CA SER A 225 26.40 20.34 -11.71
C SER A 225 25.20 20.29 -12.64
N GLU A 226 25.42 20.11 -13.96
CA GLU A 226 24.36 20.01 -14.96
C GLU A 226 23.46 18.79 -14.72
N LEU A 227 24.06 17.65 -14.36
CA LEU A 227 23.33 16.44 -14.00
C LEU A 227 22.49 16.64 -12.74
N THR A 228 23.05 17.31 -11.73
CA THR A 228 22.35 17.65 -10.50
C THR A 228 21.20 18.62 -10.74
N ASP A 229 21.40 19.65 -11.56
CA ASP A 229 20.36 20.60 -11.94
C ASP A 229 19.19 19.90 -12.64
N ALA A 230 19.49 19.02 -13.59
CA ALA A 230 18.48 18.26 -14.31
C ALA A 230 17.65 17.36 -13.38
N LEU A 231 18.30 16.72 -12.42
CA LEU A 231 17.65 15.89 -11.42
C LEU A 231 16.76 16.69 -10.48
N LEU A 232 17.25 17.82 -9.96
CA LEU A 232 16.49 18.68 -9.06
C LEU A 232 15.30 19.35 -9.78
N ASP A 233 15.47 19.73 -11.03
CA ASP A 233 14.40 20.27 -11.85
C ASP A 233 13.34 19.20 -12.16
N GLU A 234 13.74 17.97 -12.45
CA GLU A 234 12.84 16.85 -12.60
C GLU A 234 12.03 16.62 -11.32
N TYR A 235 12.68 16.63 -10.18
CA TYR A 235 12.04 16.49 -8.88
C TYR A 235 11.00 17.60 -8.60
N LYS A 236 11.31 18.86 -8.92
CA LYS A 236 10.39 19.98 -8.71
C LYS A 236 9.15 19.92 -9.61
N ASN A 237 9.34 19.44 -10.84
CA ASN A 237 8.30 19.41 -11.85
C ASN A 237 7.51 18.09 -11.84
N TYR A 238 7.88 17.14 -10.98
CA TYR A 238 7.13 15.88 -10.86
C TYR A 238 5.74 16.12 -10.29
N PRO A 239 4.67 15.56 -10.88
CA PRO A 239 3.31 15.71 -10.35
C PRO A 239 3.24 15.24 -8.89
N ARG A 240 2.80 16.11 -8.00
CA ARG A 240 2.60 15.79 -6.58
C ARG A 240 1.26 15.10 -6.35
N ILE A 241 1.02 14.03 -7.08
CA ILE A 241 -0.17 13.22 -6.97
C ILE A 241 0.21 11.95 -6.23
N SER A 242 -0.52 11.62 -5.18
CA SER A 242 -0.33 10.34 -4.47
C SER A 242 -1.10 9.21 -5.16
N THR A 243 -0.71 7.97 -4.91
CA THR A 243 -1.50 6.81 -5.32
C THR A 243 -2.89 6.85 -4.70
N SER A 244 -3.01 7.29 -3.44
CA SER A 244 -4.30 7.48 -2.77
C SER A 244 -5.18 8.51 -3.48
N THR A 245 -4.62 9.64 -3.95
CA THR A 245 -5.34 10.64 -4.75
C THR A 245 -5.86 10.07 -6.06
N LEU A 246 -5.00 9.35 -6.81
CA LEU A 246 -5.41 8.71 -8.06
C LEU A 246 -6.53 7.67 -7.84
N MET A 247 -6.46 6.89 -6.76
CA MET A 247 -7.50 5.92 -6.42
C MET A 247 -8.82 6.62 -6.05
N LYS A 248 -8.76 7.73 -5.31
CA LYS A 248 -9.94 8.55 -4.99
C LYS A 248 -10.59 9.08 -6.27
N GLU A 249 -9.83 9.72 -7.15
CA GLU A 249 -10.34 10.25 -8.43
C GLU A 249 -11.00 9.14 -9.27
N GLN A 250 -10.33 8.00 -9.40
CA GLN A 250 -10.87 6.84 -10.13
C GLN A 250 -12.16 6.32 -9.48
N MET A 251 -12.23 6.25 -8.16
CA MET A 251 -13.42 5.80 -7.45
C MET A 251 -14.62 6.74 -7.67
N LEU A 252 -14.42 8.05 -7.58
CA LEU A 252 -15.48 9.03 -7.83
C LEU A 252 -16.08 8.87 -9.25
N GLN A 253 -15.19 8.65 -10.25
CA GLN A 253 -15.61 8.38 -11.63
C GLN A 253 -16.40 7.06 -11.74
N ASN A 254 -15.85 5.98 -11.19
CA ASN A 254 -16.47 4.66 -11.24
C ASN A 254 -17.89 4.65 -10.61
N VAL A 255 -18.04 5.28 -9.44
CA VAL A 255 -19.33 5.39 -8.75
C VAL A 255 -20.32 6.20 -9.60
N ALA A 256 -19.89 7.33 -10.16
CA ALA A 256 -20.73 8.14 -11.03
C ALA A 256 -21.20 7.34 -12.26
N GLU A 257 -20.29 6.64 -12.93
CA GLU A 257 -20.62 5.82 -14.12
C GLU A 257 -21.57 4.67 -13.77
N LYS A 258 -21.36 4.01 -12.64
CA LYS A 258 -22.21 2.92 -12.19
C LYS A 258 -23.63 3.39 -11.90
N LEU A 259 -23.79 4.46 -11.12
CA LEU A 259 -25.10 5.06 -10.83
C LEU A 259 -25.81 5.54 -12.11
N ARG A 260 -25.05 6.08 -13.08
CA ARG A 260 -25.58 6.46 -14.39
C ARG A 260 -26.07 5.26 -15.18
N SER A 261 -25.33 4.14 -15.14
CA SER A 261 -25.74 2.89 -15.80
C SER A 261 -26.99 2.27 -15.18
N GLU A 262 -27.24 2.52 -13.89
CA GLU A 262 -28.45 2.12 -13.16
C GLU A 262 -29.64 3.07 -13.38
N GLY A 263 -29.45 4.12 -14.18
CA GLY A 263 -30.52 5.06 -14.57
C GLY A 263 -30.82 6.14 -13.52
N LYS A 264 -29.89 6.40 -12.58
CA LYS A 264 -30.00 7.51 -11.64
C LYS A 264 -29.90 8.85 -12.36
N SER A 265 -30.59 9.86 -11.86
CA SER A 265 -30.50 11.22 -12.39
C SER A 265 -29.14 11.86 -12.03
N GLU A 266 -28.67 12.81 -12.86
CA GLU A 266 -27.42 13.53 -12.59
C GLU A 266 -27.45 14.26 -11.23
N LYS A 267 -28.62 14.66 -10.75
CA LYS A 267 -28.77 15.25 -9.42
C LYS A 267 -28.48 14.24 -8.31
N GLU A 268 -29.05 13.04 -8.41
CA GLU A 268 -28.79 11.95 -7.44
C GLU A 268 -27.32 11.51 -7.49
N ILE A 269 -26.75 11.41 -8.69
CA ILE A 269 -25.33 11.07 -8.88
C ILE A 269 -24.45 12.11 -8.19
N ASN A 270 -24.66 13.40 -8.44
CA ASN A 270 -23.87 14.47 -7.83
C ASN A 270 -24.02 14.50 -6.30
N GLU A 271 -25.18 14.18 -5.77
CA GLU A 271 -25.38 14.10 -4.32
C GLU A 271 -24.60 12.94 -3.70
N VAL A 272 -24.63 11.76 -4.33
CA VAL A 272 -23.88 10.59 -3.85
C VAL A 272 -22.37 10.80 -3.98
N VAL A 273 -21.92 11.29 -5.14
CA VAL A 273 -20.48 11.53 -5.40
C VAL A 273 -19.95 12.64 -4.49
N GLY A 274 -20.74 13.69 -4.22
CA GLY A 274 -20.36 14.75 -3.29
C GLY A 274 -20.17 14.22 -1.86
N LYS A 275 -21.08 13.35 -1.40
CA LYS A 275 -20.91 12.68 -0.10
C LYS A 275 -19.71 11.74 -0.08
N LEU A 276 -19.51 10.96 -1.15
CA LEU A 276 -18.35 10.08 -1.26
C LEU A 276 -17.06 10.87 -1.16
N ASP A 277 -16.94 12.00 -1.85
CA ASP A 277 -15.76 12.87 -1.79
C ASP A 277 -15.52 13.39 -0.37
N GLU A 278 -16.59 13.77 0.35
CA GLU A 278 -16.53 14.22 1.75
C GLU A 278 -16.08 13.12 2.72
N PHE A 279 -16.53 11.86 2.52
CA PHE A 279 -16.22 10.73 3.38
C PHE A 279 -15.04 9.87 2.89
N THR A 280 -14.32 10.36 1.89
CA THR A 280 -13.12 9.67 1.37
C THR A 280 -11.85 10.36 1.84
N ASP A 281 -11.07 9.65 2.64
CA ASP A 281 -9.77 10.08 3.11
C ASP A 281 -8.65 9.51 2.25
N GLU A 282 -7.61 10.30 2.09
CA GLU A 282 -6.39 9.96 1.40
C GLU A 282 -5.25 9.82 2.42
N GLU A 283 -4.56 8.69 2.40
CA GLU A 283 -3.35 8.46 3.19
C GLU A 283 -2.14 8.46 2.25
N PRO A 284 -1.43 9.60 2.10
CA PRO A 284 -0.38 9.75 1.10
C PRO A 284 1.03 9.45 1.62
N ASP A 285 1.20 9.17 2.92
CA ASP A 285 2.51 9.11 3.57
C ASP A 285 3.06 7.70 3.71
N SER A 286 2.25 6.68 3.45
CA SER A 286 2.69 5.29 3.55
C SER A 286 3.69 4.94 2.46
N VAL A 287 4.75 4.24 2.86
CA VAL A 287 5.83 3.78 1.97
C VAL A 287 5.77 2.28 1.70
N ASP A 288 5.03 1.55 2.52
CA ASP A 288 4.82 0.11 2.39
C ASP A 288 3.50 -0.34 3.02
N THR A 289 3.23 -1.64 3.03
CA THR A 289 1.98 -2.18 3.59
C THR A 289 1.88 -2.03 5.10
N VAL A 290 2.99 -1.98 5.84
CA VAL A 290 2.96 -1.75 7.30
C VAL A 290 2.48 -0.33 7.57
N THR A 291 3.07 0.65 6.88
CA THR A 291 2.71 2.06 7.01
C THR A 291 1.31 2.34 6.46
N ASN A 292 0.83 1.62 5.44
CA ASN A 292 -0.57 1.67 5.03
C ASN A 292 -1.52 1.43 6.23
N PHE A 293 -1.21 0.46 7.08
CA PHE A 293 -2.02 0.19 8.27
C PHE A 293 -1.78 1.19 9.39
N THR A 294 -0.52 1.47 9.74
CA THR A 294 -0.22 2.34 10.88
C THR A 294 -0.68 3.77 10.67
N ASN A 295 -0.74 4.24 9.43
CA ASN A 295 -1.21 5.58 9.08
C ASN A 295 -2.73 5.63 8.91
N SER A 296 -3.37 4.59 8.38
CA SER A 296 -4.84 4.56 8.21
C SER A 296 -5.60 4.34 9.52
N ILE A 297 -5.06 3.57 10.47
CA ILE A 297 -5.73 3.30 11.75
C ILE A 297 -6.10 4.60 12.51
N PRO A 298 -5.20 5.59 12.71
CA PRO A 298 -5.55 6.84 13.36
C PRO A 298 -6.67 7.61 12.64
N MET A 299 -6.72 7.55 11.31
CA MET A 299 -7.76 8.20 10.50
C MET A 299 -9.13 7.54 10.75
N ILE A 300 -9.17 6.21 10.69
CA ILE A 300 -10.37 5.40 10.97
C ILE A 300 -10.92 5.68 12.36
N LEU A 301 -10.05 5.69 13.38
CA LEU A 301 -10.44 5.96 14.75
C LEU A 301 -10.95 7.40 14.94
N SER A 302 -10.30 8.37 14.25
CA SER A 302 -10.72 9.78 14.30
C SER A 302 -12.11 9.98 13.72
N ASP A 303 -12.37 9.44 12.55
CA ASP A 303 -13.68 9.52 11.90
C ASP A 303 -14.77 8.94 12.81
N LYS A 304 -14.52 7.76 13.39
CA LYS A 304 -15.48 7.12 14.30
C LYS A 304 -15.77 7.97 15.55
N LEU A 305 -14.76 8.59 16.14
CA LEU A 305 -14.95 9.48 17.29
C LEU A 305 -15.76 10.72 16.90
N ILE A 306 -15.47 11.33 15.75
CA ILE A 306 -16.22 12.48 15.24
C ILE A 306 -17.68 12.09 14.98
N LYS A 307 -17.95 10.95 14.37
CA LYS A 307 -19.30 10.39 14.17
C LYS A 307 -20.03 10.11 15.49
N ASN A 308 -19.29 9.76 16.54
CA ASN A 308 -19.81 9.61 17.90
C ASN A 308 -20.03 10.95 18.64
N GLY A 309 -19.76 12.10 18.00
CA GLY A 309 -20.04 13.44 18.50
C GLY A 309 -18.87 14.11 19.23
N TYR A 310 -17.65 13.56 19.15
CA TYR A 310 -16.47 14.27 19.66
C TYR A 310 -16.09 15.43 18.74
N ASN A 311 -15.51 16.48 19.34
CA ASN A 311 -15.03 17.62 18.58
C ASN A 311 -13.82 17.25 17.71
N ALA A 312 -13.81 17.68 16.44
CA ALA A 312 -12.76 17.34 15.48
C ALA A 312 -11.36 17.85 15.91
N ASP A 313 -11.27 19.06 16.46
CA ASP A 313 -10.00 19.63 16.93
C ASP A 313 -9.46 18.85 18.15
N GLU A 314 -10.35 18.44 19.07
CA GLU A 314 -9.97 17.61 20.22
C GLU A 314 -9.49 16.22 19.75
N VAL A 315 -10.20 15.60 18.80
CA VAL A 315 -9.82 14.31 18.21
C VAL A 315 -8.49 14.41 17.46
N GLY A 316 -8.28 15.52 16.74
CA GLY A 316 -7.01 15.78 16.04
C GLY A 316 -5.80 15.87 16.98
N ALA A 317 -6.01 16.37 18.21
CA ALA A 317 -4.96 16.48 19.24
C ALA A 317 -4.70 15.18 20.01
N MET A 318 -5.55 14.14 19.87
CA MET A 318 -5.41 12.87 20.58
C MET A 318 -4.36 11.98 19.94
N SER A 319 -3.59 11.25 20.75
CA SER A 319 -2.75 10.15 20.26
C SER A 319 -3.61 8.96 19.78
N THR A 320 -3.02 8.09 18.97
CA THR A 320 -3.69 6.87 18.50
C THR A 320 -4.14 5.98 19.69
N GLU A 321 -3.32 5.88 20.73
CA GLU A 321 -3.65 5.13 21.94
C GLU A 321 -4.88 5.70 22.65
N GLN A 322 -4.96 7.02 22.80
CA GLN A 322 -6.13 7.68 23.40
C GLN A 322 -7.41 7.40 22.60
N LYS A 323 -7.31 7.45 21.25
CA LYS A 323 -8.43 7.13 20.36
C LYS A 323 -8.85 5.66 20.52
N MET A 324 -7.90 4.74 20.59
CA MET A 324 -8.14 3.31 20.81
C MET A 324 -8.80 3.05 22.15
N GLU A 325 -8.36 3.72 23.22
CA GLU A 325 -8.93 3.59 24.57
C GLU A 325 -10.39 4.06 24.60
N LEU A 326 -10.70 5.21 23.99
CA LEU A 326 -12.06 5.73 23.90
C LEU A 326 -13.01 4.84 23.10
N LEU A 327 -12.51 4.09 22.15
CA LEU A 327 -13.30 3.19 21.30
C LEU A 327 -13.18 1.71 21.69
N ALA A 328 -12.53 1.38 22.80
CA ALA A 328 -12.25 0.00 23.19
C ALA A 328 -13.48 -0.90 23.26
N ASP A 329 -14.62 -0.36 23.69
CA ASP A 329 -15.91 -1.06 23.80
C ASP A 329 -16.82 -0.87 22.56
N THR A 330 -16.32 -0.22 21.50
CA THR A 330 -17.07 0.05 20.27
C THR A 330 -16.66 -0.95 19.19
N GLU A 331 -17.55 -1.86 18.82
CA GLU A 331 -17.30 -2.73 17.68
C GLU A 331 -17.32 -1.94 16.38
N MET A 332 -16.33 -2.18 15.51
CA MET A 332 -16.22 -1.55 14.21
C MET A 332 -16.07 -2.60 13.11
N THR A 333 -16.85 -2.45 12.04
CA THR A 333 -16.72 -3.31 10.85
C THR A 333 -15.82 -2.64 9.82
N VAL A 334 -14.68 -3.26 9.56
CA VAL A 334 -13.66 -2.77 8.62
C VAL A 334 -13.58 -3.71 7.43
N VAL A 335 -13.90 -3.21 6.25
CA VAL A 335 -13.76 -3.94 4.99
C VAL A 335 -12.44 -3.52 4.35
N ILE A 336 -11.57 -4.48 4.03
CA ILE A 336 -10.26 -4.22 3.46
C ILE A 336 -10.18 -4.85 2.07
N VAL A 337 -9.81 -4.07 1.08
CA VAL A 337 -9.66 -4.51 -0.31
C VAL A 337 -8.20 -4.53 -0.72
N ALA A 338 -7.76 -5.64 -1.29
CA ALA A 338 -6.43 -5.80 -1.88
C ALA A 338 -6.46 -6.84 -3.01
N ASP A 339 -5.45 -6.82 -3.87
CA ASP A 339 -5.30 -7.85 -4.92
C ASP A 339 -4.93 -9.22 -4.35
N ILE A 340 -5.21 -10.25 -5.13
CA ILE A 340 -5.04 -11.67 -4.74
C ILE A 340 -3.62 -12.01 -4.26
N ALA A 341 -2.58 -11.46 -4.89
CA ALA A 341 -1.21 -11.76 -4.49
C ALA A 341 -0.83 -11.06 -3.18
N HIS A 342 -1.36 -9.86 -2.94
CA HIS A 342 -1.08 -9.03 -1.78
C HIS A 342 -1.91 -9.42 -0.56
N MET A 343 -3.11 -9.93 -0.77
CA MET A 343 -4.09 -10.20 0.28
C MET A 343 -3.56 -11.02 1.48
N PRO A 344 -2.75 -12.07 1.31
CA PRO A 344 -2.23 -12.82 2.44
C PRO A 344 -1.35 -11.99 3.39
N ARG A 345 -0.53 -11.07 2.86
CA ARG A 345 0.26 -10.14 3.69
C ARG A 345 -0.62 -9.10 4.35
N VAL A 346 -1.61 -8.58 3.61
CA VAL A 346 -2.63 -7.66 4.13
C VAL A 346 -3.41 -8.31 5.27
N MET A 347 -3.84 -9.56 5.11
CA MET A 347 -4.55 -10.33 6.14
C MET A 347 -3.72 -10.46 7.42
N TRP A 348 -2.45 -10.84 7.29
CA TRP A 348 -1.57 -10.99 8.43
C TRP A 348 -1.35 -9.65 9.16
N LEU A 349 -1.10 -8.57 8.40
CA LEU A 349 -0.92 -7.24 8.97
C LEU A 349 -2.20 -6.69 9.61
N ALA A 350 -3.35 -6.91 8.98
CA ALA A 350 -4.63 -6.52 9.55
C ALA A 350 -4.88 -7.22 10.90
N ASP A 351 -4.63 -8.54 10.98
CA ASP A 351 -4.74 -9.25 12.25
C ASP A 351 -3.71 -8.77 13.28
N TYR A 352 -2.50 -8.46 12.84
CA TYR A 352 -1.43 -8.03 13.75
C TYR A 352 -1.63 -6.61 14.29
N LEU A 353 -2.05 -5.65 13.46
CA LEU A 353 -2.06 -4.22 13.75
C LEU A 353 -3.44 -3.65 14.11
N MET A 354 -4.52 -4.17 13.51
CA MET A 354 -5.85 -3.62 13.75
C MET A 354 -6.31 -3.88 15.20
N PRO A 355 -7.00 -2.93 15.85
CA PRO A 355 -7.56 -3.10 17.19
C PRO A 355 -8.46 -4.34 17.32
N ASP A 356 -8.50 -4.95 18.52
CA ASP A 356 -9.22 -6.22 18.75
C ASP A 356 -10.74 -6.10 18.59
N ASN A 357 -11.29 -4.91 18.76
CA ASN A 357 -12.72 -4.60 18.58
C ASN A 357 -13.11 -4.40 17.10
N PHE A 358 -12.18 -4.58 16.13
CA PHE A 358 -12.48 -4.49 14.71
C PHE A 358 -12.91 -5.87 14.18
N ARG A 359 -14.11 -5.93 13.58
CA ARG A 359 -14.54 -7.06 12.75
C ARG A 359 -13.94 -6.87 11.34
N LEU A 360 -13.09 -7.79 10.93
CA LEU A 360 -12.37 -7.68 9.66
C LEU A 360 -13.05 -8.48 8.55
N VAL A 361 -13.32 -7.82 7.42
CA VAL A 361 -13.81 -8.44 6.18
C VAL A 361 -12.83 -8.12 5.06
N LEU A 362 -12.14 -9.13 4.58
CA LEU A 362 -11.11 -9.01 3.56
C LEU A 362 -11.67 -9.43 2.21
N VAL A 363 -11.61 -8.54 1.24
CA VAL A 363 -12.19 -8.75 -0.09
C VAL A 363 -11.10 -8.67 -1.16
N GLU A 364 -10.93 -9.76 -1.90
CA GLU A 364 -10.01 -9.76 -3.05
C GLU A 364 -10.59 -8.97 -4.21
N SER A 365 -9.73 -8.15 -4.81
CA SER A 365 -10.06 -7.48 -6.07
C SER A 365 -9.96 -8.41 -7.28
N ARG A 366 -10.63 -8.02 -8.37
CA ARG A 366 -10.68 -8.76 -9.63
C ARG A 366 -9.50 -8.41 -10.52
N THR A 367 -8.32 -8.83 -10.18
CA THR A 367 -7.14 -8.54 -10.99
C THR A 367 -6.99 -9.56 -12.13
N ASP A 368 -7.02 -9.07 -13.37
CA ASP A 368 -6.86 -9.89 -14.59
C ASP A 368 -5.37 -9.99 -15.02
N LEU A 369 -4.51 -10.31 -14.08
CA LEU A 369 -3.10 -10.60 -14.40
C LEU A 369 -2.98 -11.94 -15.10
N ASP A 370 -2.06 -12.01 -16.08
CA ASP A 370 -1.67 -13.30 -16.66
C ASP A 370 -1.03 -14.19 -15.57
N GLU A 371 -1.06 -15.49 -15.83
CA GLU A 371 -0.64 -16.51 -14.85
C GLU A 371 0.82 -16.37 -14.41
N GLU A 372 1.71 -16.03 -15.32
CA GLU A 372 3.14 -15.86 -15.01
C GLU A 372 3.38 -14.60 -14.14
N THR A 373 2.74 -13.50 -14.48
CA THR A 373 2.79 -12.25 -13.70
C THR A 373 2.21 -12.46 -12.31
N LEU A 374 1.08 -13.16 -12.21
CA LEU A 374 0.46 -13.48 -10.93
C LEU A 374 1.40 -14.36 -10.07
N ARG A 375 1.98 -15.41 -10.65
CA ARG A 375 2.92 -16.31 -9.96
C ARG A 375 4.13 -15.53 -9.42
N ARG A 376 4.76 -14.68 -10.24
CA ARG A 376 5.88 -13.82 -9.80
C ARG A 376 5.48 -12.87 -8.69
N SER A 377 4.30 -12.28 -8.79
CA SER A 377 3.76 -11.40 -7.76
C SER A 377 3.58 -12.15 -6.44
N MET A 378 3.01 -13.35 -6.46
CA MET A 378 2.82 -14.20 -5.28
C MET A 378 4.16 -14.62 -4.65
N GLU A 379 5.16 -15.00 -5.44
CA GLU A 379 6.49 -15.36 -4.96
C GLU A 379 7.19 -14.15 -4.27
N ARG A 380 7.02 -12.96 -4.83
CA ARG A 380 7.53 -11.72 -4.22
C ARG A 380 6.82 -11.45 -2.89
N GLU A 381 5.50 -11.56 -2.86
CA GLU A 381 4.70 -11.34 -1.67
C GLU A 381 4.97 -12.40 -0.57
N GLU A 382 5.23 -13.66 -0.93
CA GLU A 382 5.64 -14.67 0.05
C GLU A 382 6.95 -14.29 0.74
N ARG A 383 7.93 -13.77 -0.01
CA ARG A 383 9.20 -13.27 0.56
C ARG A 383 8.94 -12.07 1.48
N SER A 384 8.15 -11.10 1.02
CA SER A 384 7.78 -9.92 1.78
C SER A 384 7.04 -10.27 3.07
N LEU A 385 6.13 -11.25 3.02
CA LEU A 385 5.41 -11.73 4.19
C LEU A 385 6.34 -12.39 5.21
N LYS A 386 7.28 -13.23 4.75
CA LYS A 386 8.30 -13.84 5.65
C LYS A 386 9.14 -12.77 6.34
N LEU A 387 9.58 -11.75 5.60
CA LEU A 387 10.31 -10.61 6.17
C LEU A 387 9.49 -9.87 7.21
N THR A 388 8.26 -9.48 6.86
CA THR A 388 7.35 -8.74 7.74
C THR A 388 7.09 -9.52 9.04
N ARG A 389 6.82 -10.81 8.93
CA ARG A 389 6.55 -11.68 10.08
C ARG A 389 7.73 -11.86 11.03
N ASN A 390 8.93 -11.92 10.49
CA ASN A 390 10.13 -12.01 11.32
C ASN A 390 10.52 -10.67 11.91
N TRP A 391 10.41 -9.61 11.12
CA TRP A 391 10.86 -8.29 11.51
C TRP A 391 9.93 -7.62 12.53
N LEU A 392 8.62 -7.54 12.24
CA LEU A 392 7.68 -6.85 13.12
C LEU A 392 7.68 -7.39 14.55
N PRO A 393 7.52 -8.69 14.82
CA PRO A 393 7.53 -9.20 16.18
C PRO A 393 8.87 -9.07 16.88
N ASN A 394 9.96 -9.32 16.18
CA ASN A 394 11.30 -9.38 16.79
C ASN A 394 11.92 -8.00 17.02
N GLN A 395 11.68 -7.05 16.11
CA GLN A 395 12.27 -5.71 16.21
C GLN A 395 11.32 -4.74 16.95
N MET A 396 10.03 -4.87 16.73
CA MET A 396 9.06 -3.94 17.30
C MET A 396 8.53 -4.40 18.66
N GLY A 397 8.41 -5.71 18.89
CA GLY A 397 7.97 -6.28 20.17
C GLY A 397 6.59 -5.81 20.65
N THR A 398 5.80 -5.21 19.77
CA THR A 398 4.50 -4.62 20.08
C THR A 398 3.54 -4.73 18.92
N ARG A 399 2.24 -4.83 19.23
CA ARG A 399 1.13 -4.76 18.27
C ARG A 399 0.45 -3.38 18.25
N ASN A 400 0.93 -2.44 19.06
CA ASN A 400 0.37 -1.09 19.08
C ASN A 400 0.71 -0.38 17.75
N PRO A 401 -0.29 -0.02 16.92
CA PRO A 401 -0.05 0.52 15.59
C PRO A 401 0.71 1.85 15.62
N ALA A 402 0.49 2.70 16.61
CA ALA A 402 1.22 3.96 16.73
C ALA A 402 2.71 3.73 16.96
N LYS A 403 3.03 2.79 17.86
CA LYS A 403 4.42 2.46 18.16
C LYS A 403 5.11 1.71 17.03
N VAL A 404 4.37 0.85 16.31
CA VAL A 404 4.87 0.21 15.11
C VAL A 404 5.14 1.25 14.01
N GLY A 405 4.24 2.22 13.81
CA GLY A 405 4.44 3.33 12.86
C GLY A 405 5.69 4.14 13.18
N GLU A 406 5.86 4.58 14.43
CA GLU A 406 7.05 5.31 14.87
C GLU A 406 8.37 4.53 14.63
N LEU A 407 8.36 3.22 14.88
CA LEU A 407 9.52 2.37 14.67
C LEU A 407 9.75 2.07 13.19
N ALA A 408 8.69 1.91 12.39
CA ALA A 408 8.78 1.75 10.95
C ALA A 408 9.38 3.00 10.30
N ASP A 409 8.93 4.18 10.68
CA ASP A 409 9.49 5.45 10.20
C ASP A 409 10.99 5.57 10.54
N LYS A 410 11.37 5.20 11.75
CA LYS A 410 12.78 5.16 12.13
C LYS A 410 13.60 4.15 11.32
N ALA A 411 13.04 2.99 11.04
CA ALA A 411 13.70 1.95 10.28
C ALA A 411 13.87 2.30 8.80
N TYR A 412 12.87 2.96 8.21
CA TYR A 412 12.92 3.36 6.80
C TYR A 412 13.68 4.67 6.56
N TRP A 413 13.64 5.59 7.51
CA TRP A 413 14.13 6.95 7.32
C TRP A 413 15.22 7.36 8.33
N GLY A 414 15.44 6.58 9.39
CA GLY A 414 16.38 6.92 10.46
C GLY A 414 17.82 6.49 10.19
N LYS A 415 18.74 7.01 11.05
CA LYS A 415 20.17 6.64 11.04
C LYS A 415 20.42 5.15 11.32
N ASP A 416 19.42 4.47 11.86
CA ASP A 416 19.42 3.04 12.20
C ASP A 416 18.70 2.21 11.12
N SER A 417 18.68 2.68 9.86
CA SER A 417 18.07 1.95 8.76
C SER A 417 18.61 0.51 8.70
N ILE A 418 17.70 -0.45 8.58
CA ILE A 418 18.04 -1.87 8.57
C ILE A 418 18.92 -2.13 7.35
N SER A 419 20.14 -2.59 7.57
CA SER A 419 21.04 -2.92 6.48
C SER A 419 20.53 -4.12 5.68
N ASN A 420 20.86 -4.19 4.40
CA ASN A 420 20.57 -5.36 3.57
C ASN A 420 21.14 -6.67 4.16
N GLU A 421 22.21 -6.59 4.97
CA GLU A 421 22.77 -7.73 5.69
C GLU A 421 21.83 -8.23 6.80
N GLU A 422 21.18 -7.34 7.54
CA GLU A 422 20.20 -7.70 8.58
C GLU A 422 18.92 -8.27 7.95
N ILE A 423 18.48 -7.71 6.82
CA ILE A 423 17.38 -8.25 6.02
C ILE A 423 17.71 -9.67 5.55
N ASN A 424 18.88 -9.86 4.97
CA ASN A 424 19.34 -11.18 4.50
C ASN A 424 19.59 -12.17 5.64
N ALA A 425 20.05 -11.70 6.80
CA ALA A 425 20.20 -12.54 7.99
C ALA A 425 18.84 -12.98 8.56
N SER A 426 17.84 -12.10 8.52
CA SER A 426 16.46 -12.40 8.91
C SER A 426 15.81 -13.42 7.96
N LEU A 427 16.06 -13.28 6.65
CA LEU A 427 15.60 -14.26 5.65
C LEU A 427 16.21 -15.64 5.83
N LYS A 428 17.51 -15.71 6.17
CA LYS A 428 18.20 -16.99 6.43
C LYS A 428 17.75 -17.68 7.72
N LYS A 429 17.29 -16.93 8.72
CA LYS A 429 16.72 -17.51 9.95
C LYS A 429 15.28 -18.02 9.74
N ALA A 430 14.60 -17.58 8.69
CA ALA A 430 13.24 -17.97 8.36
C ALA A 430 13.15 -19.16 7.40
N SER A 431 14.27 -19.58 6.83
CA SER A 431 14.40 -20.79 5.98
C SER A 431 14.79 -22.01 6.83
#